data_0bbd2c1f1550f14dc55f670e3c719ccb
#
_entry.id   0bbd2c1f1550f14dc55f670e3c719ccb
#
_cell.length_a   1.000
_cell.length_b   1.000
_cell.length_c   1.000
_cell.angle_alpha   90.00
_cell.angle_beta   90.00
_cell.angle_gamma   90.00
#
_symmetry.space_group_name_H-M   'P 1'
#
loop_
_entity.id
_entity.type
_entity.pdbx_description
1 polymer ?
#
loop_
_entity_poly.entity_id
_entity_poly.type
_entity_poly.pdbx_seq_one_letter_code
_entity_poly.pdbx_strand_id
1 'polypeptide(L)'
;MPSLRADNFSRELMEKLQTVRKTGLTFAPEAGTQRLRDVINKNLTEEEILTTCINAFSGGWNNVKLYFMLGLPTETDEDVLGIAELVYKVIQAWKEHGTNKKRGLRVHVATAYFVPKPHTPFQWEKQITPDEYLRRCRLLKSHFYSKSIEYNYHAHDLSRLEAVFARGDRRLGPVIEEAVKNGARLDGWDEYFNYSCWFDALNTCGIDADFYTTRGYGEEEILPWDTIDVGISKKFLKRERKRAHEALVTPDCREGCAGCGANCLLKEVECDA
;
A
#
# COMPACT_ATOMS: atom_id res chain seq x y z
N MET A 1 18.00 3.06 -4.76
CA MET A 1 18.01 3.45 -3.33
C MET A 1 16.78 2.82 -2.69
N PRO A 2 16.88 2.21 -1.50
CA PRO A 2 15.67 1.71 -0.84
C PRO A 2 14.71 2.88 -0.56
N SER A 3 13.41 2.61 -0.52
CA SER A 3 12.41 3.59 -0.11
C SER A 3 12.68 3.99 1.34
N LEU A 4 12.79 5.28 1.58
CA LEU A 4 12.98 5.82 2.93
C LEU A 4 11.61 6.13 3.54
N ARG A 5 11.43 5.81 4.81
CA ARG A 5 10.29 6.32 5.55
C ARG A 5 10.44 7.84 5.69
N ALA A 6 9.35 8.58 5.49
CA ALA A 6 9.37 10.05 5.53
C ALA A 6 9.76 10.60 6.91
N ASP A 7 9.42 9.87 7.99
CA ASP A 7 9.70 10.21 9.38
C ASP A 7 11.19 10.07 9.78
N ASN A 8 11.99 9.30 9.02
CA ASN A 8 13.41 9.04 9.31
C ASN A 8 14.38 9.82 8.41
N PHE A 9 13.90 10.83 7.69
CA PHE A 9 14.70 11.58 6.74
C PHE A 9 15.40 12.77 7.40
N SER A 10 16.55 12.52 8.04
CA SER A 10 17.34 13.56 8.69
C SER A 10 18.17 14.37 7.69
N ARG A 11 18.46 15.65 8.04
CA ARG A 11 19.32 16.54 7.25
C ARG A 11 20.74 15.97 7.08
N GLU A 12 21.27 15.32 8.12
CA GLU A 12 22.58 14.68 8.09
C GLU A 12 22.64 13.52 7.09
N LEU A 13 21.59 12.70 7.03
CA LEU A 13 21.45 11.65 6.04
C LEU A 13 21.42 12.22 4.61
N MET A 14 20.70 13.35 4.42
CA MET A 14 20.64 14.06 3.14
C MET A 14 22.04 14.50 2.66
N GLU A 15 22.81 15.12 3.54
CA GLU A 15 24.15 15.63 3.21
C GLU A 15 25.08 14.47 2.79
N LYS A 16 25.03 13.34 3.47
CA LYS A 16 25.79 12.13 3.11
C LYS A 16 25.33 11.54 1.77
N LEU A 17 24.04 11.53 1.48
CA LEU A 17 23.51 11.01 0.22
C LEU A 17 23.84 11.89 -0.99
N GLN A 18 23.97 13.21 -0.80
CA GLN A 18 24.36 14.15 -1.86
C GLN A 18 25.76 13.88 -2.43
N THR A 19 26.66 13.34 -1.60
CA THR A 19 28.05 13.08 -2.00
C THR A 19 28.17 11.87 -2.94
N VAL A 20 27.21 10.93 -2.91
CA VAL A 20 27.30 9.68 -3.68
C VAL A 20 26.58 9.79 -5.03
N ARG A 21 25.31 10.14 -5.05
CA ARG A 21 24.51 10.37 -6.27
C ARG A 21 23.15 10.98 -5.92
N LYS A 22 22.74 12.05 -6.60
CA LYS A 22 21.38 12.58 -6.52
C LYS A 22 20.40 11.66 -7.25
N THR A 23 19.89 10.65 -6.56
CA THR A 23 18.78 9.80 -7.03
C THR A 23 17.46 10.45 -6.63
N GLY A 24 16.35 10.10 -7.31
CA GLY A 24 15.01 10.53 -6.88
C GLY A 24 14.70 10.04 -5.47
N LEU A 25 13.96 10.83 -4.72
CA LEU A 25 13.45 10.46 -3.39
C LEU A 25 12.14 9.70 -3.54
N THR A 26 11.95 8.69 -2.73
CA THR A 26 10.75 7.86 -2.74
C THR A 26 10.10 7.89 -1.38
N PHE A 27 8.83 8.30 -1.33
CA PHE A 27 8.00 8.30 -0.13
C PHE A 27 6.73 7.50 -0.39
N ALA A 28 6.22 6.89 0.65
CA ALA A 28 4.97 6.13 0.63
C ALA A 28 3.97 6.71 1.65
N PRO A 29 3.24 7.78 1.29
CA PRO A 29 2.15 8.28 2.12
C PRO A 29 1.03 7.25 2.30
N GLU A 30 0.88 6.35 1.34
CA GLU A 30 -0.11 5.27 1.20
C GLU A 30 -1.54 5.76 0.95
N ALA A 31 -1.95 6.90 1.52
CA ALA A 31 -3.28 7.48 1.34
C ALA A 31 -3.22 9.01 1.19
N GLY A 32 -4.22 9.57 0.48
CA GLY A 32 -4.27 11.00 0.18
C GLY A 32 -4.64 11.88 1.37
N THR A 33 -5.57 11.42 2.20
CA THR A 33 -6.07 12.18 3.36
C THR A 33 -5.49 11.69 4.68
N GLN A 34 -5.46 12.58 5.69
CA GLN A 34 -5.07 12.18 7.05
C GLN A 34 -5.99 11.11 7.59
N ARG A 35 -7.32 11.30 7.42
CA ARG A 35 -8.32 10.32 7.84
C ARG A 35 -7.98 8.90 7.34
N LEU A 36 -7.65 8.77 6.06
CA LEU A 36 -7.39 7.44 5.48
C LEU A 36 -6.01 6.90 5.88
N ARG A 37 -5.02 7.78 6.16
CA ARG A 37 -3.76 7.37 6.79
C ARG A 37 -3.98 6.84 8.21
N ASP A 38 -4.90 7.45 8.95
CA ASP A 38 -5.28 6.99 10.29
C ASP A 38 -6.00 5.63 10.24
N VAL A 39 -6.90 5.42 9.25
CA VAL A 39 -7.55 4.11 9.00
C VAL A 39 -6.52 2.99 8.84
N ILE A 40 -5.44 3.21 8.13
CA ILE A 40 -4.39 2.20 7.91
C ILE A 40 -3.28 2.25 8.97
N ASN A 41 -3.45 3.05 10.00
CA ASN A 41 -2.48 3.26 11.08
C ASN A 41 -1.07 3.59 10.56
N LYS A 42 -0.99 4.49 9.57
CA LYS A 42 0.29 4.82 8.91
C LYS A 42 1.22 5.64 9.83
N ASN A 43 0.68 6.30 10.83
CA ASN A 43 1.41 7.17 11.76
C ASN A 43 2.32 8.16 11.04
N LEU A 44 1.76 8.85 10.03
CA LEU A 44 2.45 9.84 9.22
C LEU A 44 1.49 11.00 8.93
N THR A 45 1.85 12.20 9.36
CA THR A 45 1.05 13.39 9.14
C THR A 45 1.35 14.05 7.79
N GLU A 46 0.42 14.85 7.30
CA GLU A 46 0.64 15.67 6.10
C GLU A 46 1.81 16.64 6.31
N GLU A 47 1.92 17.22 7.49
CA GLU A 47 3.00 18.16 7.83
C GLU A 47 4.38 17.49 7.74
N GLU A 48 4.52 16.26 8.25
CA GLU A 48 5.77 15.49 8.16
C GLU A 48 6.13 15.18 6.71
N ILE A 49 5.14 14.81 5.87
CA ILE A 49 5.36 14.57 4.44
C ILE A 49 5.87 15.85 3.77
N LEU A 50 5.20 16.99 4.00
CA LEU A 50 5.57 18.26 3.39
C LEU A 50 6.92 18.77 3.89
N THR A 51 7.18 18.67 5.19
CA THR A 51 8.47 19.04 5.79
C THR A 51 9.62 18.25 5.18
N THR A 52 9.41 16.94 5.00
CA THR A 52 10.42 16.07 4.36
C THR A 52 10.66 16.47 2.90
N CYS A 53 9.59 16.80 2.16
CA CYS A 53 9.70 17.30 0.79
C CYS A 53 10.42 18.68 0.74
N ILE A 54 10.10 19.60 1.63
CA ILE A 54 10.75 20.92 1.74
C ILE A 54 12.26 20.75 1.99
N ASN A 55 12.63 19.93 2.94
CA ASN A 55 14.03 19.65 3.24
C ASN A 55 14.76 19.09 2.00
N ALA A 56 14.12 18.18 1.29
CA ALA A 56 14.67 17.62 0.06
C ALA A 56 14.85 18.69 -1.03
N PHE A 57 13.85 19.53 -1.26
CA PHE A 57 13.87 20.56 -2.29
C PHE A 57 14.90 21.66 -1.97
N SER A 58 15.03 22.03 -0.72
CA SER A 58 16.08 22.94 -0.22
C SER A 58 17.47 22.35 -0.43
N GLY A 59 17.63 21.03 -0.33
CA GLY A 59 18.83 20.28 -0.68
C GLY A 59 19.05 20.10 -2.20
N GLY A 60 18.17 20.62 -3.06
CA GLY A 60 18.32 20.63 -4.52
C GLY A 60 17.80 19.38 -5.23
N TRP A 61 16.98 18.54 -4.58
CA TRP A 61 16.24 17.47 -5.25
C TRP A 61 15.08 18.05 -6.06
N ASN A 62 14.81 17.47 -7.21
CA ASN A 62 13.69 17.82 -8.10
C ASN A 62 12.99 16.60 -8.69
N ASN A 63 13.23 15.43 -8.14
CA ASN A 63 12.55 14.21 -8.53
C ASN A 63 12.07 13.51 -7.27
N VAL A 64 10.73 13.40 -7.14
CA VAL A 64 10.07 12.76 -6.00
C VAL A 64 9.12 11.70 -6.55
N LYS A 65 9.16 10.51 -5.93
CA LYS A 65 8.19 9.43 -6.17
C LYS A 65 7.29 9.29 -4.95
N LEU A 66 5.98 9.30 -5.18
CA LEU A 66 4.96 9.15 -4.16
C LEU A 66 4.15 7.90 -4.46
N TYR A 67 4.07 7.00 -3.47
CA TYR A 67 3.31 5.76 -3.58
C TYR A 67 2.05 5.84 -2.73
N PHE A 68 0.94 5.40 -3.33
CA PHE A 68 -0.37 5.33 -2.70
C PHE A 68 -1.04 3.99 -2.98
N MET A 69 -2.07 3.67 -2.21
CA MET A 69 -2.97 2.55 -2.48
C MET A 69 -4.37 3.10 -2.82
N LEU A 70 -5.08 2.39 -3.69
CA LEU A 70 -6.49 2.62 -3.98
C LEU A 70 -7.29 1.37 -3.62
N GLY A 71 -8.49 1.56 -3.07
CA GLY A 71 -9.34 0.49 -2.61
C GLY A 71 -9.16 0.12 -1.15
N LEU A 72 -8.58 1.02 -0.37
CA LEU A 72 -8.48 0.86 1.08
C LEU A 72 -9.87 0.78 1.74
N PRO A 73 -10.01 0.06 2.86
CA PRO A 73 -11.25 0.06 3.62
C PRO A 73 -11.69 1.49 3.97
N THR A 74 -12.98 1.77 3.87
CA THR A 74 -13.61 3.09 4.08
C THR A 74 -13.20 4.22 3.13
N GLU A 75 -12.40 3.94 2.09
CA GLU A 75 -11.96 4.95 1.12
C GLU A 75 -13.15 5.54 0.33
N THR A 76 -13.21 6.86 0.29
CA THR A 76 -14.19 7.64 -0.48
C THR A 76 -13.54 8.33 -1.68
N ASP A 77 -14.35 8.93 -2.56
CA ASP A 77 -13.81 9.69 -3.68
C ASP A 77 -13.05 10.94 -3.22
N GLU A 78 -13.42 11.53 -2.09
CA GLU A 78 -12.68 12.63 -1.45
C GLU A 78 -11.28 12.18 -1.02
N ASP A 79 -11.13 10.96 -0.52
CA ASP A 79 -9.82 10.42 -0.16
C ASP A 79 -8.94 10.19 -1.40
N VAL A 80 -9.55 9.72 -2.49
CA VAL A 80 -8.85 9.57 -3.78
C VAL A 80 -8.39 10.93 -4.30
N LEU A 81 -9.25 11.94 -4.25
CA LEU A 81 -8.91 13.31 -4.65
C LEU A 81 -7.88 13.96 -3.73
N GLY A 82 -7.88 13.61 -2.46
CA GLY A 82 -6.86 14.02 -1.49
C GLY A 82 -5.44 13.65 -1.92
N ILE A 83 -5.28 12.58 -2.74
CA ILE A 83 -3.97 12.27 -3.35
C ILE A 83 -3.52 13.42 -4.28
N ALA A 84 -4.43 13.92 -5.14
CA ALA A 84 -4.09 15.02 -6.04
C ALA A 84 -3.80 16.31 -5.25
N GLU A 85 -4.58 16.60 -4.22
CA GLU A 85 -4.36 17.75 -3.35
C GLU A 85 -2.97 17.71 -2.68
N LEU A 86 -2.60 16.56 -2.09
CA LEU A 86 -1.28 16.36 -1.49
C LEU A 86 -0.15 16.55 -2.51
N VAL A 87 -0.32 16.00 -3.72
CA VAL A 87 0.67 16.15 -4.80
C VAL A 87 0.82 17.64 -5.19
N TYR A 88 -0.27 18.41 -5.26
CA TYR A 88 -0.19 19.84 -5.55
C TYR A 88 0.45 20.64 -4.41
N LYS A 89 0.24 20.27 -3.15
CA LYS A 89 0.96 20.86 -2.00
C LYS A 89 2.47 20.58 -2.11
N VAL A 90 2.87 19.39 -2.51
CA VAL A 90 4.28 19.03 -2.77
C VAL A 90 4.87 19.88 -3.91
N ILE A 91 4.12 20.11 -5.00
CA ILE A 91 4.54 20.99 -6.10
C ILE A 91 4.70 22.43 -5.61
N GLN A 92 3.77 22.91 -4.78
CA GLN A 92 3.84 24.25 -4.21
C GLN A 92 5.06 24.40 -3.28
N ALA A 93 5.32 23.43 -2.43
CA ALA A 93 6.50 23.38 -1.57
C ALA A 93 7.80 23.47 -2.40
N TRP A 94 7.86 22.81 -3.56
CA TRP A 94 9.02 22.94 -4.45
C TRP A 94 9.12 24.33 -5.07
N LYS A 95 8.03 24.96 -5.47
CA LYS A 95 8.05 26.32 -6.02
C LYS A 95 8.58 27.34 -5.00
N GLU A 96 8.28 27.14 -3.73
CA GLU A 96 8.70 28.02 -2.65
C GLU A 96 10.14 27.76 -2.19
N HIS A 97 10.50 26.49 -2.00
CA HIS A 97 11.76 26.09 -1.35
C HIS A 97 12.80 25.45 -2.27
N GLY A 98 12.43 25.16 -3.52
CA GLY A 98 13.36 24.50 -4.46
C GLY A 98 14.53 25.40 -4.86
N THR A 99 15.75 24.93 -4.63
CA THR A 99 17.00 25.66 -4.93
C THR A 99 17.48 25.44 -6.36
N ASN A 100 17.13 24.32 -6.99
CA ASN A 100 17.54 23.96 -8.35
C ASN A 100 16.39 24.04 -9.35
N LYS A 101 15.91 25.24 -9.64
CA LYS A 101 14.75 25.47 -10.53
C LYS A 101 15.05 25.24 -12.02
N LYS A 102 16.33 25.23 -12.43
CA LYS A 102 16.71 25.06 -13.85
C LYS A 102 16.31 23.70 -14.43
N ARG A 103 16.26 22.63 -13.61
CA ARG A 103 15.90 21.27 -14.04
C ARG A 103 14.41 20.98 -14.02
N GLY A 104 13.60 21.87 -13.46
CA GLY A 104 12.19 21.65 -13.23
C GLY A 104 11.93 20.55 -12.19
N LEU A 105 10.68 20.42 -11.75
CA LEU A 105 10.22 19.36 -10.84
C LEU A 105 9.66 18.17 -11.63
N ARG A 106 9.92 16.96 -11.16
CA ARG A 106 9.22 15.73 -11.58
C ARG A 106 8.63 15.05 -10.35
N VAL A 107 7.33 14.83 -10.38
CA VAL A 107 6.61 14.08 -9.34
C VAL A 107 6.02 12.84 -9.99
N HIS A 108 6.58 11.67 -9.65
CA HIS A 108 6.03 10.39 -10.07
C HIS A 108 5.04 9.94 -9.01
N VAL A 109 3.79 9.82 -9.38
CA VAL A 109 2.73 9.29 -8.55
C VAL A 109 2.42 7.88 -9.00
N ALA A 110 2.49 6.92 -8.11
CA ALA A 110 2.12 5.55 -8.40
C ALA A 110 1.06 5.07 -7.42
N THR A 111 0.01 4.43 -7.94
CA THR A 111 -1.03 3.82 -7.12
C THR A 111 -1.02 2.31 -7.30
N ALA A 112 -1.07 1.59 -6.18
CA ALA A 112 -1.25 0.15 -6.14
C ALA A 112 -2.71 -0.19 -5.81
N TYR A 113 -3.20 -1.29 -6.34
CA TYR A 113 -4.49 -1.83 -5.98
C TYR A 113 -4.37 -2.55 -4.63
N PHE A 114 -5.16 -2.14 -3.65
CA PHE A 114 -5.11 -2.71 -2.31
C PHE A 114 -5.45 -4.20 -2.31
N VAL A 115 -4.63 -4.99 -1.63
CA VAL A 115 -4.84 -6.43 -1.41
C VAL A 115 -4.90 -6.69 0.08
N PRO A 116 -6.06 -7.09 0.62
CA PRO A 116 -6.15 -7.52 2.02
C PRO A 116 -5.22 -8.70 2.30
N LYS A 117 -4.40 -8.60 3.35
CA LYS A 117 -3.40 -9.62 3.68
C LYS A 117 -3.80 -10.44 4.90
N PRO A 118 -3.48 -11.75 4.94
CA PRO A 118 -3.55 -12.56 6.14
C PRO A 118 -2.83 -11.93 7.33
N HIS A 119 -3.29 -12.25 8.52
CA HIS A 119 -2.71 -11.79 9.80
C HIS A 119 -2.60 -10.27 9.94
N THR A 120 -3.44 -9.51 9.21
CA THR A 120 -3.59 -8.06 9.37
C THR A 120 -5.01 -7.72 9.82
N PRO A 121 -5.26 -6.51 10.37
CA PRO A 121 -6.61 -6.06 10.71
C PRO A 121 -7.58 -6.13 9.54
N PHE A 122 -7.07 -6.01 8.31
CA PHE A 122 -7.89 -6.02 7.09
C PHE A 122 -8.06 -7.41 6.44
N GLN A 123 -7.65 -8.49 7.11
CA GLN A 123 -7.80 -9.84 6.56
C GLN A 123 -9.26 -10.24 6.27
N TRP A 124 -10.23 -9.61 6.92
CA TRP A 124 -11.67 -9.83 6.69
C TRP A 124 -12.26 -8.92 5.61
N GLU A 125 -11.53 -7.89 5.21
CA GLU A 125 -12.00 -6.94 4.20
C GLU A 125 -12.01 -7.56 2.80
N LYS A 126 -12.86 -7.01 1.94
CA LYS A 126 -12.88 -7.35 0.52
C LYS A 126 -11.92 -6.45 -0.26
N GLN A 127 -11.39 -6.97 -1.35
CA GLN A 127 -10.84 -6.13 -2.40
C GLN A 127 -12.00 -5.46 -3.16
N ILE A 128 -11.90 -4.19 -3.54
CA ILE A 128 -12.89 -3.57 -4.42
C ILE A 128 -12.88 -4.26 -5.78
N THR A 129 -13.92 -4.05 -6.61
CA THR A 129 -13.92 -4.65 -7.96
C THR A 129 -12.88 -4.01 -8.88
N PRO A 130 -12.38 -4.72 -9.91
CA PRO A 130 -11.48 -4.13 -10.91
C PRO A 130 -12.05 -2.88 -11.57
N ASP A 131 -13.35 -2.87 -11.87
CA ASP A 131 -14.03 -1.72 -12.49
C ASP A 131 -14.01 -0.50 -11.58
N GLU A 132 -14.26 -0.71 -10.28
CA GLU A 132 -14.20 0.37 -9.28
C GLU A 132 -12.75 0.87 -9.10
N TYR A 133 -11.77 -0.01 -9.09
CA TYR A 133 -10.36 0.40 -9.07
C TYR A 133 -10.00 1.27 -10.28
N LEU A 134 -10.37 0.83 -11.48
CA LEU A 134 -10.13 1.60 -12.71
C LEU A 134 -10.91 2.92 -12.73
N ARG A 135 -12.13 2.94 -12.15
CA ARG A 135 -12.90 4.19 -12.00
C ARG A 135 -12.13 5.19 -11.13
N ARG A 136 -11.60 4.74 -9.99
CA ARG A 136 -10.79 5.59 -9.09
C ARG A 136 -9.48 6.04 -9.73
N CYS A 137 -8.81 5.17 -10.48
CA CYS A 137 -7.63 5.55 -11.26
C CYS A 137 -7.94 6.65 -12.27
N ARG A 138 -9.08 6.54 -13.00
CA ARG A 138 -9.53 7.57 -13.95
C ARG A 138 -9.91 8.88 -13.26
N LEU A 139 -10.61 8.79 -12.12
CA LEU A 139 -10.95 9.95 -11.29
C LEU A 139 -9.68 10.71 -10.88
N LEU A 140 -8.69 10.02 -10.32
CA LEU A 140 -7.44 10.63 -9.91
C LEU A 140 -6.68 11.23 -11.11
N LYS A 141 -6.58 10.49 -12.21
CA LYS A 141 -5.90 10.93 -13.42
C LYS A 141 -6.50 12.22 -13.98
N SER A 142 -7.82 12.38 -13.92
CA SER A 142 -8.52 13.57 -14.42
C SER A 142 -8.23 14.84 -13.60
N HIS A 143 -7.65 14.70 -12.40
CA HIS A 143 -7.27 15.81 -11.53
C HIS A 143 -5.78 16.18 -11.59
N PHE A 144 -5.01 15.49 -12.42
CA PHE A 144 -3.60 15.83 -12.65
C PHE A 144 -3.42 16.70 -13.89
N TYR A 145 -3.32 18.02 -13.71
CA TYR A 145 -3.20 19.00 -14.79
C TYR A 145 -1.76 19.48 -15.03
N SER A 146 -0.85 19.24 -14.07
CA SER A 146 0.52 19.73 -14.16
C SER A 146 1.40 18.81 -15.00
N LYS A 147 2.18 19.39 -15.92
CA LYS A 147 3.20 18.67 -16.70
C LYS A 147 4.34 18.08 -15.84
N SER A 148 4.44 18.51 -14.57
CA SER A 148 5.42 17.96 -13.63
C SER A 148 4.99 16.62 -13.04
N ILE A 149 3.74 16.19 -13.24
CA ILE A 149 3.18 14.96 -12.68
C ILE A 149 3.22 13.87 -13.75
N GLU A 150 3.80 12.74 -13.38
CA GLU A 150 3.72 11.48 -14.11
C GLU A 150 2.96 10.48 -13.24
N TYR A 151 1.79 10.04 -13.69
CA TYR A 151 0.93 9.13 -12.96
C TYR A 151 0.89 7.76 -13.60
N ASN A 152 1.20 6.75 -12.80
CA ASN A 152 1.14 5.34 -13.16
C ASN A 152 0.33 4.57 -12.11
N TYR A 153 -0.31 3.49 -12.51
CA TYR A 153 -1.01 2.58 -11.61
C TYR A 153 -0.73 1.13 -11.99
N HIS A 154 -0.77 0.25 -11.00
CA HIS A 154 -0.52 -1.17 -11.21
C HIS A 154 -1.65 -1.81 -12.04
N ALA A 155 -1.30 -2.80 -12.86
CA ALA A 155 -2.28 -3.61 -13.55
C ALA A 155 -3.17 -4.34 -12.53
N HIS A 156 -4.49 -4.20 -12.69
CA HIS A 156 -5.46 -4.80 -11.76
C HIS A 156 -5.40 -6.33 -11.75
N ASP A 157 -5.09 -6.95 -12.89
CA ASP A 157 -5.04 -8.41 -13.05
C ASP A 157 -3.99 -9.04 -12.16
N LEU A 158 -2.80 -8.44 -12.09
CA LEU A 158 -1.72 -8.91 -11.23
C LEU A 158 -2.11 -8.83 -9.75
N SER A 159 -2.66 -7.70 -9.33
CA SER A 159 -3.10 -7.52 -7.94
C SER A 159 -4.30 -8.38 -7.58
N ARG A 160 -5.19 -8.67 -8.56
CA ARG A 160 -6.29 -9.61 -8.36
C ARG A 160 -5.78 -11.03 -8.17
N LEU A 161 -4.83 -11.47 -9.01
CA LEU A 161 -4.19 -12.77 -8.86
C LEU A 161 -3.42 -12.88 -7.52
N GLU A 162 -2.72 -11.81 -7.14
CA GLU A 162 -2.08 -11.71 -5.82
C GLU A 162 -3.09 -11.91 -4.69
N ALA A 163 -4.27 -11.29 -4.77
CA ALA A 163 -5.32 -11.44 -3.77
C ALA A 163 -5.86 -12.88 -3.71
N VAL A 164 -6.04 -13.53 -4.87
CA VAL A 164 -6.43 -14.95 -4.93
C VAL A 164 -5.42 -15.81 -4.16
N PHE A 165 -4.13 -15.66 -4.41
CA PHE A 165 -3.10 -16.47 -3.75
C PHE A 165 -2.86 -16.07 -2.30
N ALA A 166 -2.88 -14.78 -1.98
CA ALA A 166 -2.70 -14.31 -0.60
C ALA A 166 -3.82 -14.78 0.34
N ARG A 167 -5.03 -14.98 -0.18
CA ARG A 167 -6.24 -15.33 0.58
C ARG A 167 -6.76 -16.73 0.28
N GLY A 168 -6.09 -17.43 -0.61
CA GLY A 168 -6.48 -18.73 -1.09
C GLY A 168 -6.20 -19.88 -0.11
N ASP A 169 -6.66 -21.04 -0.50
CA ASP A 169 -6.47 -22.28 0.24
C ASP A 169 -5.91 -23.39 -0.69
N ARG A 170 -5.81 -24.60 -0.17
CA ARG A 170 -5.24 -25.74 -0.93
C ARG A 170 -5.96 -26.08 -2.24
N ARG A 171 -7.20 -25.59 -2.48
CA ARG A 171 -7.91 -25.75 -3.75
C ARG A 171 -7.19 -25.05 -4.91
N LEU A 172 -6.28 -24.12 -4.62
CA LEU A 172 -5.44 -23.47 -5.64
C LEU A 172 -4.27 -24.33 -6.14
N GLY A 173 -3.96 -25.46 -5.48
CA GLY A 173 -2.92 -26.36 -5.95
C GLY A 173 -3.12 -26.84 -7.40
N PRO A 174 -4.28 -27.43 -7.73
CA PRO A 174 -4.61 -27.80 -9.12
C PRO A 174 -4.59 -26.62 -10.10
N VAL A 175 -4.96 -25.40 -9.64
CA VAL A 175 -4.91 -24.19 -10.49
C VAL A 175 -3.47 -23.87 -10.90
N ILE A 176 -2.52 -23.99 -9.98
CA ILE A 176 -1.09 -23.76 -10.27
C ILE A 176 -0.60 -24.78 -11.32
N GLU A 177 -0.92 -26.06 -11.14
CA GLU A 177 -0.55 -27.11 -12.09
C GLU A 177 -1.12 -26.84 -13.48
N GLU A 178 -2.39 -26.44 -13.55
CA GLU A 178 -3.05 -26.15 -14.83
C GLU A 178 -2.49 -24.89 -15.48
N ALA A 179 -2.22 -23.83 -14.71
CA ALA A 179 -1.57 -22.62 -15.22
C ALA A 179 -0.19 -22.92 -15.83
N VAL A 180 0.61 -23.78 -15.18
CA VAL A 180 1.91 -24.22 -15.74
C VAL A 180 1.73 -25.00 -17.04
N LYS A 181 0.71 -25.87 -17.15
CA LYS A 181 0.39 -26.57 -18.39
C LYS A 181 -0.02 -25.60 -19.50
N ASN A 182 -0.76 -24.55 -19.15
CA ASN A 182 -1.16 -23.47 -20.05
C ASN A 182 0.00 -22.53 -20.44
N GLY A 183 1.20 -22.73 -19.88
CA GLY A 183 2.41 -21.99 -20.24
C GLY A 183 2.82 -20.89 -19.29
N ALA A 184 2.18 -20.72 -18.12
CA ALA A 184 2.61 -19.77 -17.09
C ALA A 184 4.04 -20.09 -16.63
N ARG A 185 4.95 -19.12 -16.81
CA ARG A 185 6.37 -19.21 -16.43
C ARG A 185 6.93 -17.84 -16.23
N LEU A 186 7.84 -17.68 -15.26
CA LEU A 186 8.57 -16.45 -14.98
C LEU A 186 7.64 -15.26 -14.67
N ASP A 187 6.51 -15.49 -14.03
CA ASP A 187 5.46 -14.51 -13.76
C ASP A 187 5.91 -13.32 -12.86
N GLY A 188 7.09 -13.38 -12.28
CA GLY A 188 7.73 -12.24 -11.60
C GLY A 188 8.25 -11.15 -12.55
N TRP A 189 8.19 -11.36 -13.86
CA TRP A 189 8.63 -10.44 -14.88
C TRP A 189 7.46 -10.03 -15.75
N ASP A 190 7.15 -8.73 -15.83
CA ASP A 190 5.97 -8.20 -16.55
C ASP A 190 5.89 -8.68 -18.00
N GLU A 191 7.05 -8.86 -18.67
CA GLU A 191 7.14 -9.32 -20.06
C GLU A 191 6.75 -10.78 -20.28
N TYR A 192 6.80 -11.60 -19.20
CA TYR A 192 6.42 -13.02 -19.25
C TYR A 192 5.10 -13.30 -18.57
N PHE A 193 4.59 -12.36 -17.78
CA PHE A 193 3.32 -12.53 -17.08
C PHE A 193 2.16 -12.60 -18.06
N ASN A 194 1.47 -13.76 -18.08
CA ASN A 194 0.30 -13.97 -18.90
C ASN A 194 -0.92 -14.29 -18.03
N TYR A 195 -1.74 -13.27 -17.80
CA TYR A 195 -2.93 -13.40 -16.96
C TYR A 195 -3.93 -14.45 -17.50
N SER A 196 -4.06 -14.62 -18.83
CA SER A 196 -5.01 -15.57 -19.41
C SER A 196 -4.69 -17.02 -18.98
N CYS A 197 -3.41 -17.39 -18.86
CA CYS A 197 -3.02 -18.72 -18.38
C CYS A 197 -3.59 -19.02 -16.99
N TRP A 198 -3.60 -18.03 -16.11
CA TRP A 198 -4.13 -18.15 -14.75
C TRP A 198 -5.65 -18.12 -14.72
N PHE A 199 -6.26 -17.23 -15.50
CA PHE A 199 -7.71 -17.11 -15.56
C PHE A 199 -8.35 -18.39 -16.15
N ASP A 200 -7.77 -18.94 -17.22
CA ASP A 200 -8.22 -20.19 -17.83
C ASP A 200 -8.03 -21.38 -16.87
N ALA A 201 -6.93 -21.39 -16.10
CA ALA A 201 -6.69 -22.41 -15.09
C ALA A 201 -7.72 -22.36 -13.94
N LEU A 202 -8.06 -21.15 -13.46
CA LEU A 202 -9.10 -20.95 -12.46
C LEU A 202 -10.45 -21.50 -12.97
N ASN A 203 -10.82 -21.13 -14.19
CA ASN A 203 -12.06 -21.59 -14.82
C ASN A 203 -12.08 -23.12 -15.02
N THR A 204 -11.00 -23.70 -15.52
CA THR A 204 -10.86 -25.16 -15.72
C THR A 204 -10.99 -25.91 -14.41
N CYS A 205 -10.45 -25.37 -13.32
CA CYS A 205 -10.55 -25.97 -11.98
C CYS A 205 -11.86 -25.64 -11.25
N GLY A 206 -12.77 -24.87 -11.88
CA GLY A 206 -14.04 -24.48 -11.27
C GLY A 206 -13.88 -23.55 -10.06
N ILE A 207 -12.81 -22.76 -10.03
CA ILE A 207 -12.50 -21.81 -8.95
C ILE A 207 -12.94 -20.40 -9.34
N ASP A 208 -13.84 -19.84 -8.56
CA ASP A 208 -14.24 -18.45 -8.68
C ASP A 208 -13.23 -17.52 -7.96
N ALA A 209 -12.53 -16.68 -8.72
CA ALA A 209 -11.60 -15.71 -8.19
C ALA A 209 -12.27 -14.72 -7.23
N ASP A 210 -13.54 -14.35 -7.46
CA ASP A 210 -14.25 -13.40 -6.62
C ASP A 210 -14.55 -13.94 -5.22
N PHE A 211 -14.62 -15.26 -5.08
CA PHE A 211 -14.70 -15.90 -3.77
C PHE A 211 -13.51 -15.51 -2.85
N TYR A 212 -12.33 -15.33 -3.41
CA TYR A 212 -11.13 -14.95 -2.65
C TYR A 212 -10.86 -13.45 -2.64
N THR A 213 -11.37 -12.69 -3.61
CA THR A 213 -11.01 -11.27 -3.81
C THR A 213 -12.11 -10.32 -3.33
N THR A 214 -13.23 -10.26 -4.03
CA THR A 214 -14.30 -9.28 -3.79
C THR A 214 -15.28 -9.67 -2.69
N ARG A 215 -15.22 -10.92 -2.24
CA ARG A 215 -15.94 -11.36 -1.04
C ARG A 215 -15.19 -10.94 0.22
N GLY A 216 -15.85 -10.26 1.15
CA GLY A 216 -15.36 -10.09 2.53
C GLY A 216 -15.55 -11.39 3.33
N TYR A 217 -14.76 -11.58 4.39
CA TYR A 217 -14.91 -12.69 5.31
C TYR A 217 -15.67 -12.26 6.57
N GLY A 218 -16.48 -13.17 7.13
CA GLY A 218 -17.07 -12.98 8.44
C GLY A 218 -16.01 -13.06 9.55
N GLU A 219 -16.18 -12.31 10.63
CA GLU A 219 -15.20 -12.31 11.73
C GLU A 219 -15.07 -13.66 12.44
N GLU A 220 -16.14 -14.47 12.43
CA GLU A 220 -16.18 -15.81 13.01
C GLU A 220 -15.90 -16.91 11.98
N GLU A 221 -15.67 -16.55 10.71
CA GLU A 221 -15.30 -17.49 9.68
C GLU A 221 -13.90 -18.04 9.94
N ILE A 222 -13.73 -19.35 9.72
CA ILE A 222 -12.41 -20.01 9.77
C ILE A 222 -11.67 -19.65 8.49
N LEU A 223 -10.57 -18.95 8.64
CA LEU A 223 -9.77 -18.49 7.51
C LEU A 223 -8.68 -19.51 7.15
N PRO A 224 -8.27 -19.61 5.87
CA PRO A 224 -7.27 -20.59 5.44
C PRO A 224 -5.96 -20.56 6.21
N TRP A 225 -5.58 -19.42 6.75
CA TRP A 225 -4.36 -19.19 7.52
C TRP A 225 -4.52 -19.26 9.03
N ASP A 226 -5.72 -19.54 9.56
CA ASP A 226 -5.96 -19.64 11.01
C ASP A 226 -5.17 -20.79 11.68
N THR A 227 -4.63 -21.71 10.89
CA THR A 227 -3.76 -22.81 11.37
C THR A 227 -2.32 -22.37 11.62
N ILE A 228 -1.94 -21.15 11.20
CA ILE A 228 -0.59 -20.60 11.33
C ILE A 228 -0.60 -19.56 12.46
N ASP A 229 0.11 -19.87 13.53
CA ASP A 229 0.30 -18.92 14.62
C ASP A 229 1.50 -18.00 14.31
N VAL A 230 1.23 -16.72 14.16
CA VAL A 230 2.23 -15.66 13.95
C VAL A 230 2.49 -14.84 15.22
N GLY A 231 1.99 -15.29 16.37
CA GLY A 231 2.11 -14.61 17.64
C GLY A 231 1.23 -13.36 17.80
N ILE A 232 0.35 -13.07 16.85
CA ILE A 232 -0.59 -11.94 16.92
C ILE A 232 -1.99 -12.49 17.17
N SER A 233 -2.62 -12.06 18.27
CA SER A 233 -3.94 -12.57 18.63
C SER A 233 -5.03 -12.09 17.66
N LYS A 234 -5.96 -13.01 17.31
CA LYS A 234 -7.14 -12.67 16.47
C LYS A 234 -8.02 -11.60 17.15
N LYS A 235 -8.07 -11.58 18.51
CA LYS A 235 -8.76 -10.55 19.28
C LYS A 235 -8.17 -9.16 19.05
N PHE A 236 -6.84 -9.06 19.00
CA PHE A 236 -6.15 -7.82 18.67
C PHE A 236 -6.49 -7.35 17.26
N LEU A 237 -6.41 -8.23 16.26
CA LEU A 237 -6.72 -7.89 14.86
C LEU A 237 -8.16 -7.40 14.69
N LYS A 238 -9.15 -8.03 15.36
CA LYS A 238 -10.55 -7.57 15.36
C LYS A 238 -10.70 -6.18 16.00
N ARG A 239 -10.02 -5.94 17.12
CA ARG A 239 -10.02 -4.61 17.75
C ARG A 239 -9.42 -3.55 16.85
N GLU A 240 -8.27 -3.83 16.23
CA GLU A 240 -7.62 -2.90 15.30
C GLU A 240 -8.46 -2.65 14.05
N ARG A 241 -9.15 -3.66 13.54
CA ARG A 241 -10.11 -3.50 12.45
C ARG A 241 -11.23 -2.52 12.83
N LYS A 242 -11.82 -2.67 14.02
CA LYS A 242 -12.85 -1.75 14.51
C LYS A 242 -12.32 -0.33 14.62
N ARG A 243 -11.14 -0.15 15.22
CA ARG A 243 -10.48 1.15 15.34
C ARG A 243 -10.20 1.77 13.97
N ALA A 244 -9.74 0.98 13.02
CA ALA A 244 -9.51 1.43 11.64
C ALA A 244 -10.80 1.98 11.00
N HIS A 245 -11.93 1.29 11.13
CA HIS A 245 -13.23 1.79 10.62
C HIS A 245 -13.69 3.10 11.28
N GLU A 246 -13.22 3.36 12.49
CA GLU A 246 -13.46 4.60 13.25
C GLU A 246 -12.35 5.65 13.01
N ALA A 247 -11.36 5.38 12.15
CA ALA A 247 -10.16 6.19 11.91
C ALA A 247 -9.39 6.52 13.21
N LEU A 248 -9.34 5.58 14.15
CA LEU A 248 -8.63 5.71 15.42
C LEU A 248 -7.24 5.09 15.33
N VAL A 249 -6.22 5.88 15.63
CA VAL A 249 -4.82 5.47 15.57
C VAL A 249 -4.42 4.67 16.82
N THR A 250 -3.68 3.60 16.62
CA THR A 250 -3.00 2.86 17.69
C THR A 250 -1.53 3.32 17.76
N PRO A 251 -1.02 3.72 18.92
CA PRO A 251 0.35 4.18 19.10
C PRO A 251 1.38 3.14 18.68
N ASP A 252 2.60 3.61 18.35
CA ASP A 252 3.75 2.76 18.08
C ASP A 252 4.18 1.98 19.34
N CYS A 253 4.68 0.77 19.17
CA CYS A 253 5.16 -0.09 20.28
C CYS A 253 6.26 0.57 21.15
N ARG A 254 6.95 1.61 20.63
CA ARG A 254 7.93 2.41 21.39
C ARG A 254 7.28 3.37 22.38
N GLU A 255 6.00 3.68 22.20
CA GLU A 255 5.22 4.57 23.05
C GLU A 255 4.41 3.79 24.10
N GLY A 256 4.18 2.52 23.86
CA GLY A 256 3.45 1.64 24.76
C GLY A 256 3.03 0.31 24.13
N CYS A 257 2.73 -0.67 24.96
CA CYS A 257 2.26 -1.96 24.49
C CYS A 257 0.79 -1.90 24.08
N ALA A 258 0.51 -2.25 22.82
CA ALA A 258 -0.87 -2.33 22.31
C ALA A 258 -1.55 -3.69 22.58
N GLY A 259 -0.90 -4.63 23.29
CA GLY A 259 -1.47 -5.93 23.62
C GLY A 259 -1.73 -6.84 22.41
N CYS A 260 -0.84 -6.81 21.40
CA CYS A 260 -1.00 -7.63 20.18
C CYS A 260 -0.74 -9.12 20.40
N GLY A 261 0.04 -9.49 21.40
CA GLY A 261 0.47 -10.88 21.70
C GLY A 261 1.86 -11.23 21.15
N ALA A 262 2.45 -10.41 20.27
CA ALA A 262 3.73 -10.73 19.59
C ALA A 262 4.91 -10.90 20.56
N ASN A 263 4.88 -10.26 21.72
CA ASN A 263 5.87 -10.40 22.78
C ASN A 263 5.83 -11.76 23.48
N CYS A 264 4.73 -12.51 23.38
CA CYS A 264 4.69 -13.90 23.86
C CYS A 264 5.66 -14.83 23.08
N LEU A 265 6.10 -14.41 21.90
CA LEU A 265 7.14 -15.11 21.12
C LEU A 265 8.55 -14.92 21.74
N LEU A 266 8.74 -13.82 22.45
CA LEU A 266 9.97 -13.52 23.16
C LEU A 266 9.74 -13.90 24.62
N LYS A 267 10.15 -15.10 25.04
CA LYS A 267 9.93 -15.66 26.40
C LYS A 267 10.43 -14.79 27.58
N GLU A 268 10.93 -13.59 27.34
CA GLU A 268 11.61 -12.72 28.30
C GLU A 268 10.91 -11.38 28.58
N VAL A 269 9.77 -11.07 27.96
CA VAL A 269 9.07 -9.79 28.17
C VAL A 269 7.64 -10.06 28.64
N GLU A 270 7.38 -9.89 29.93
CA GLU A 270 6.02 -9.76 30.44
C GLU A 270 5.42 -8.45 29.94
N CYS A 271 4.37 -8.52 29.10
CA CYS A 271 3.48 -7.39 28.91
C CYS A 271 2.50 -7.36 30.04
N ASP A 272 2.63 -6.40 30.91
CA ASP A 272 1.53 -6.01 31.79
C ASP A 272 0.36 -5.54 30.92
N ALA A 273 -0.70 -6.37 30.88
CA ALA A 273 -1.91 -6.13 30.11
C ALA A 273 -2.88 -5.23 30.88
#